data_5151813d174ea92fa6651df9d2cc87ce
#
_entry.id   5151813d174ea92fa6651df9d2cc87ce
#
_cell.length_a   1.000
_cell.length_b   1.000
_cell.length_c   1.000
_cell.angle_alpha   90.00
_cell.angle_beta   90.00
_cell.angle_gamma   90.00
#
_symmetry.space_group_name_H-M   'P 1'
#
loop_
_entity.id
_entity.type
_entity.pdbx_description
1 polymer ?
#
loop_
_entity_poly.entity_id
_entity_poly.type
_entity_poly.pdbx_seq_one_letter_code
_entity_poly.pdbx_strand_id
1 'polypeptide(L)'
;MMSLQRNRAAVRRFAGMMKFAGWLQRLPDRVTPPPFRLMQIGSAFWQSRALYVAARLDVATRLGDRHLTADEIAALVLAQPDALYRLLRMLAAIGVFEEVSPRVFANNRLSAPLRDDHPD
;
A
#
# COMPACT_ATOMS: atom_id res chain seq x y z
N MET A 1 2.65 14.72 13.27
CA MET A 1 1.38 15.46 13.12
C MET A 1 1.25 16.12 11.76
N MET A 2 2.27 16.85 11.32
CA MET A 2 2.21 17.48 10.00
C MET A 2 2.09 16.46 8.86
N SER A 3 2.75 15.29 8.99
CA SER A 3 2.65 14.25 7.96
C SER A 3 1.23 13.68 7.86
N LEU A 4 0.51 13.56 8.96
CA LEU A 4 -0.88 13.09 8.96
C LEU A 4 -1.79 14.07 8.23
N GLN A 5 -1.59 15.37 8.43
CA GLN A 5 -2.41 16.37 7.74
C GLN A 5 -2.09 16.43 6.25
N ARG A 6 -0.79 16.36 5.89
CA ARG A 6 -0.39 16.37 4.49
C ARG A 6 -0.86 15.13 3.74
N ASN A 7 -0.96 13.99 4.44
CA ASN A 7 -1.35 12.74 3.81
C ASN A 7 -2.86 12.46 3.90
N ARG A 8 -3.64 13.47 4.25
CA ARG A 8 -5.08 13.33 4.45
C ARG A 8 -5.81 12.92 3.17
N ALA A 9 -5.40 13.50 2.04
CA ALA A 9 -6.01 13.18 0.75
C ALA A 9 -5.74 11.72 0.35
N ALA A 10 -4.51 11.23 0.56
CA ALA A 10 -4.15 9.84 0.27
C ALA A 10 -4.95 8.88 1.13
N VAL A 11 -5.14 9.20 2.41
CA VAL A 11 -5.93 8.36 3.32
C VAL A 11 -7.39 8.31 2.88
N ARG A 12 -7.96 9.44 2.44
CA ARG A 12 -9.33 9.47 1.93
C ARG A 12 -9.49 8.65 0.66
N ARG A 13 -8.52 8.72 -0.26
CA ARG A 13 -8.52 7.91 -1.48
C ARG A 13 -8.44 6.44 -1.14
N PHE A 14 -7.60 6.09 -0.18
CA PHE A 14 -7.49 4.72 0.30
C PHE A 14 -8.82 4.21 0.85
N ALA A 15 -9.50 5.02 1.68
CA ALA A 15 -10.80 4.64 2.23
C ALA A 15 -11.83 4.41 1.14
N GLY A 16 -11.84 5.26 0.09
CA GLY A 16 -12.74 5.09 -1.05
C GLY A 16 -12.44 3.82 -1.82
N MET A 17 -11.16 3.54 -2.06
CA MET A 17 -10.73 2.31 -2.74
C MET A 17 -11.12 1.08 -1.92
N MET A 18 -11.01 1.14 -0.60
CA MET A 18 -11.37 0.03 0.26
C MET A 18 -12.87 -0.28 0.22
N LYS A 19 -13.70 0.75 0.17
CA LYS A 19 -15.16 0.55 0.02
C LYS A 19 -15.49 -0.12 -1.30
N PHE A 20 -14.86 0.32 -2.38
CA PHE A 20 -15.06 -0.27 -3.71
C PHE A 20 -14.57 -1.71 -3.75
N ALA A 21 -13.38 -1.96 -3.22
CA ALA A 21 -12.81 -3.31 -3.17
C ALA A 21 -13.68 -4.25 -2.34
N GLY A 22 -14.23 -3.76 -1.22
CA GLY A 22 -15.15 -4.55 -0.39
C GLY A 22 -16.41 -4.92 -1.16
N TRP A 23 -16.96 -3.98 -1.94
CA TRP A 23 -18.13 -4.26 -2.77
C TRP A 23 -17.81 -5.32 -3.82
N LEU A 24 -16.67 -5.19 -4.51
CA LEU A 24 -16.25 -6.18 -5.51
C LEU A 24 -16.07 -7.57 -4.89
N GLN A 25 -15.52 -7.64 -3.69
CA GLN A 25 -15.26 -8.90 -3.02
C GLN A 25 -16.54 -9.61 -2.59
N ARG A 26 -17.65 -8.90 -2.49
CA ARG A 26 -18.94 -9.53 -2.18
C ARG A 26 -19.52 -10.31 -3.37
N LEU A 27 -19.11 -9.96 -4.59
CA LEU A 27 -19.65 -10.62 -5.78
C LEU A 27 -19.29 -12.11 -5.85
N PRO A 28 -18.06 -12.55 -5.49
CA PRO A 28 -17.70 -13.98 -5.56
C PRO A 28 -18.31 -14.85 -4.47
N ASP A 29 -18.95 -14.28 -3.46
CA ASP A 29 -19.49 -15.04 -2.33
C ASP A 29 -20.42 -16.17 -2.76
N ARG A 30 -21.13 -15.98 -3.87
CA ARG A 30 -22.11 -16.95 -4.33
C ARG A 30 -21.50 -18.12 -5.09
N VAL A 31 -20.25 -17.97 -5.60
CA VAL A 31 -19.61 -18.96 -6.45
C VAL A 31 -18.32 -19.54 -5.87
N THR A 32 -17.78 -18.93 -4.83
CA THR A 32 -16.52 -19.34 -4.23
C THR A 32 -16.79 -20.29 -3.05
N PRO A 33 -16.15 -21.47 -3.01
CA PRO A 33 -16.28 -22.37 -1.85
C PRO A 33 -15.83 -21.69 -0.55
N PRO A 34 -16.48 -22.00 0.60
CA PRO A 34 -16.19 -21.32 1.87
C PRO A 34 -14.72 -21.28 2.28
N PRO A 35 -13.93 -22.39 2.18
CA PRO A 35 -12.51 -22.31 2.57
C PRO A 35 -11.73 -21.28 1.77
N PHE A 36 -11.97 -21.22 0.46
CA PHE A 36 -11.30 -20.22 -0.38
C PHE A 36 -11.78 -18.82 -0.06
N ARG A 37 -13.06 -18.66 0.26
CA ARG A 37 -13.61 -17.36 0.63
C ARG A 37 -12.98 -16.85 1.93
N LEU A 38 -12.78 -17.71 2.91
CA LEU A 38 -12.11 -17.33 4.15
C LEU A 38 -10.67 -16.90 3.90
N MET A 39 -9.95 -17.61 3.02
CA MET A 39 -8.60 -17.20 2.62
C MET A 39 -8.59 -15.84 1.96
N GLN A 40 -9.56 -15.57 1.09
CA GLN A 40 -9.67 -14.26 0.44
C GLN A 40 -9.93 -13.15 1.44
N ILE A 41 -10.80 -13.39 2.41
CA ILE A 41 -11.10 -12.40 3.46
C ILE A 41 -9.85 -12.13 4.29
N GLY A 42 -9.12 -13.18 4.68
CA GLY A 42 -7.89 -13.03 5.45
C GLY A 42 -6.82 -12.27 4.68
N SER A 43 -6.63 -12.61 3.40
CA SER A 43 -5.67 -11.92 2.54
C SER A 43 -6.05 -10.45 2.37
N ALA A 44 -7.34 -10.16 2.14
CA ALA A 44 -7.80 -8.79 1.98
C ALA A 44 -7.54 -7.98 3.24
N PHE A 45 -7.74 -8.56 4.42
CA PHE A 45 -7.47 -7.88 5.68
C PHE A 45 -5.99 -7.48 5.79
N TRP A 46 -5.08 -8.42 5.51
CA TRP A 46 -3.64 -8.16 5.57
C TRP A 46 -3.21 -7.11 4.54
N GLN A 47 -3.77 -7.21 3.33
CA GLN A 47 -3.50 -6.23 2.29
C GLN A 47 -3.95 -4.83 2.70
N SER A 48 -5.13 -4.74 3.30
CA SER A 48 -5.67 -3.47 3.80
C SER A 48 -4.78 -2.86 4.87
N ARG A 49 -4.33 -3.68 5.83
CA ARG A 49 -3.46 -3.21 6.89
C ARG A 49 -2.12 -2.74 6.35
N ALA A 50 -1.54 -3.51 5.42
CA ALA A 50 -0.27 -3.16 4.82
C ALA A 50 -0.37 -1.82 4.07
N LEU A 51 -1.42 -1.66 3.28
CA LEU A 51 -1.63 -0.43 2.52
C LEU A 51 -1.87 0.76 3.45
N TYR A 52 -2.63 0.55 4.51
CA TYR A 52 -2.88 1.59 5.52
C TYR A 52 -1.56 2.05 6.17
N VAL A 53 -0.71 1.10 6.55
CA VAL A 53 0.58 1.43 7.18
C VAL A 53 1.46 2.22 6.20
N ALA A 54 1.53 1.78 4.94
CA ALA A 54 2.32 2.50 3.94
C ALA A 54 1.80 3.92 3.73
N ALA A 55 0.49 4.11 3.73
CA ALA A 55 -0.13 5.43 3.62
C ALA A 55 0.20 6.29 4.83
N ARG A 56 0.12 5.73 6.03
CA ARG A 56 0.42 6.44 7.28
C ARG A 56 1.89 6.85 7.34
N LEU A 57 2.80 6.01 6.87
CA LEU A 57 4.22 6.32 6.83
C LEU A 57 4.57 7.28 5.69
N ASP A 58 3.63 7.52 4.78
CA ASP A 58 3.82 8.43 3.64
C ASP A 58 4.93 7.95 2.70
N VAL A 59 5.01 6.65 2.49
CA VAL A 59 6.06 6.03 1.68
C VAL A 59 6.03 6.56 0.25
N ALA A 60 4.85 6.65 -0.36
CA ALA A 60 4.74 7.06 -1.75
C ALA A 60 5.28 8.48 -1.97
N THR A 61 4.99 9.41 -1.06
CA THR A 61 5.49 10.78 -1.15
C THR A 61 7.00 10.83 -0.94
N ARG A 62 7.50 10.10 0.06
CA ARG A 62 8.93 10.06 0.35
C ARG A 62 9.73 9.44 -0.80
N LEU A 63 9.15 8.44 -1.44
CA LEU A 63 9.75 7.80 -2.60
C LEU A 63 9.76 8.75 -3.81
N GLY A 64 8.66 9.47 -4.04
CA GLY A 64 8.55 10.42 -5.14
C GLY A 64 8.79 9.74 -6.48
N ASP A 65 9.61 10.37 -7.32
CA ASP A 65 9.96 9.84 -8.63
C ASP A 65 11.29 9.06 -8.61
N ARG A 66 11.82 8.79 -7.42
CA ARG A 66 13.12 8.14 -7.26
C ARG A 66 12.98 6.63 -7.14
N HIS A 67 14.11 5.95 -7.32
CA HIS A 67 14.26 4.54 -6.99
C HIS A 67 15.11 4.47 -5.71
N LEU A 68 14.55 3.98 -4.62
CA LEU A 68 15.24 3.95 -3.34
C LEU A 68 15.24 2.53 -2.78
N THR A 69 16.32 2.20 -2.05
CA THR A 69 16.37 0.93 -1.33
C THR A 69 15.41 0.96 -0.14
N ALA A 70 15.01 -0.23 0.32
CA ALA A 70 14.20 -0.34 1.52
C ALA A 70 14.88 0.34 2.72
N ASP A 71 16.20 0.23 2.81
CA ASP A 71 16.96 0.86 3.90
C ASP A 71 16.88 2.38 3.83
N GLU A 72 17.00 2.94 2.61
CA GLU A 72 16.86 4.38 2.40
C GLU A 72 15.48 4.88 2.76
N ILE A 73 14.44 4.15 2.31
CA ILE A 73 13.06 4.52 2.63
C ILE A 73 12.82 4.43 4.14
N ALA A 74 13.32 3.37 4.77
CA ALA A 74 13.16 3.18 6.22
C ALA A 74 13.75 4.36 7.00
N ALA A 75 14.91 4.86 6.57
CA ALA A 75 15.52 6.02 7.21
C ALA A 75 14.64 7.26 7.07
N LEU A 76 14.03 7.45 5.90
CA LEU A 76 13.17 8.62 5.65
C LEU A 76 11.87 8.59 6.44
N VAL A 77 11.32 7.40 6.68
CA VAL A 77 10.03 7.28 7.39
C VAL A 77 10.22 6.84 8.85
N LEU A 78 11.47 6.70 9.29
CA LEU A 78 11.83 6.32 10.68
C LEU A 78 11.25 4.96 11.05
N ALA A 79 11.41 3.99 10.15
CA ALA A 79 10.92 2.63 10.34
C ALA A 79 12.09 1.65 10.42
N GLN A 80 11.80 0.45 10.92
CA GLN A 80 12.79 -0.63 10.97
C GLN A 80 12.95 -1.21 9.55
N PRO A 81 14.22 -1.29 9.03
CA PRO A 81 14.42 -1.61 7.62
C PRO A 81 13.87 -2.97 7.18
N ASP A 82 14.06 -4.02 7.95
CA ASP A 82 13.60 -5.35 7.56
C ASP A 82 12.08 -5.44 7.55
N ALA A 83 11.44 -4.83 8.55
CA ALA A 83 9.97 -4.80 8.61
C ALA A 83 9.41 -4.01 7.43
N LEU A 84 10.02 -2.87 7.11
CA LEU A 84 9.57 -2.07 5.97
C LEU A 84 9.77 -2.82 4.65
N TYR A 85 10.90 -3.52 4.51
CA TYR A 85 11.15 -4.32 3.31
C TYR A 85 10.06 -5.38 3.11
N ARG A 86 9.68 -6.09 4.17
CA ARG A 86 8.60 -7.09 4.07
C ARG A 86 7.28 -6.45 3.69
N LEU A 87 6.98 -5.29 4.26
CA LEU A 87 5.77 -4.54 3.93
C LEU A 87 5.74 -4.17 2.45
N LEU A 88 6.81 -3.56 1.95
CA LEU A 88 6.89 -3.12 0.56
C LEU A 88 6.90 -4.29 -0.40
N ARG A 89 7.58 -5.37 -0.05
CA ARG A 89 7.60 -6.58 -0.89
C ARG A 89 6.21 -7.18 -1.02
N MET A 90 5.47 -7.24 0.09
CA MET A 90 4.10 -7.73 0.06
C MET A 90 3.20 -6.85 -0.79
N LEU A 91 3.33 -5.53 -0.66
CA LEU A 91 2.55 -4.59 -1.46
C LEU A 91 2.92 -4.69 -2.94
N ALA A 92 4.22 -4.81 -3.25
CA ALA A 92 4.67 -4.98 -4.64
C ALA A 92 4.11 -6.26 -5.26
N ALA A 93 3.99 -7.32 -4.47
CA ALA A 93 3.44 -8.58 -4.96
C ALA A 93 1.99 -8.45 -5.41
N ILE A 94 1.24 -7.51 -4.84
CA ILE A 94 -0.15 -7.24 -5.26
C ILE A 94 -0.26 -6.02 -6.16
N GLY A 95 0.87 -5.50 -6.65
CA GLY A 95 0.88 -4.44 -7.64
C GLY A 95 0.98 -3.02 -7.10
N VAL A 96 1.10 -2.84 -5.79
CA VAL A 96 1.28 -1.52 -5.18
C VAL A 96 2.77 -1.29 -4.97
N PHE A 97 3.32 -0.29 -5.59
CA PHE A 97 4.75 -0.07 -5.73
C PHE A 97 5.38 -1.11 -6.65
N GLU A 98 6.60 -0.87 -7.06
CA GLU A 98 7.35 -1.78 -7.91
C GLU A 98 8.72 -2.03 -7.29
N GLU A 99 9.11 -3.29 -7.18
CA GLU A 99 10.48 -3.63 -6.80
C GLU A 99 11.29 -3.72 -8.10
N VAL A 100 11.97 -2.63 -8.45
CA VAL A 100 12.66 -2.49 -9.73
C VAL A 100 13.94 -3.31 -9.79
N SER A 101 14.53 -3.62 -8.65
CA SER A 101 15.64 -4.55 -8.48
C SER A 101 15.62 -5.01 -7.03
N PRO A 102 16.40 -6.03 -6.63
CA PRO A 102 16.33 -6.53 -5.25
C PRO A 102 16.46 -5.42 -4.22
N ARG A 103 15.47 -5.28 -3.38
CA ARG A 103 15.35 -4.30 -2.29
C ARG A 103 15.27 -2.84 -2.75
N VAL A 104 15.06 -2.58 -4.06
CA VAL A 104 14.93 -1.22 -4.59
C VAL A 104 13.51 -1.02 -5.09
N PHE A 105 12.84 0.02 -4.60
CA PHE A 105 11.43 0.25 -4.87
C PHE A 105 11.18 1.58 -5.56
N ALA A 106 10.10 1.65 -6.30
CA ALA A 106 9.64 2.85 -6.99
C ALA A 106 8.11 2.92 -6.94
N ASN A 107 7.59 4.13 -7.09
CA ASN A 107 6.15 4.30 -7.28
C ASN A 107 5.72 3.76 -8.64
N ASN A 108 4.44 3.41 -8.75
CA ASN A 108 3.83 3.00 -10.01
C ASN A 108 2.44 3.62 -10.11
N ARG A 109 1.65 3.21 -11.12
CA ARG A 109 0.32 3.75 -11.33
C ARG A 109 -0.60 3.52 -10.12
N LEU A 110 -0.44 2.40 -9.44
CA LEU A 110 -1.31 2.04 -8.34
C LEU A 110 -0.91 2.75 -7.04
N SER A 111 0.38 3.00 -6.82
CA SER A 111 0.82 3.71 -5.62
C SER A 111 0.75 5.24 -5.77
N ALA A 112 0.74 5.74 -7.00
CA ALA A 112 0.75 7.18 -7.25
C ALA A 112 -0.36 7.94 -6.50
N PRO A 113 -1.60 7.45 -6.42
CA PRO A 113 -2.65 8.16 -5.68
C PRO A 113 -2.38 8.30 -4.18
N LEU A 114 -1.40 7.59 -3.64
CA LEU A 114 -1.03 7.68 -2.23
C LEU A 114 -0.07 8.85 -1.95
N ARG A 115 0.45 9.49 -2.98
CA ARG A 115 1.33 10.64 -2.82
C ARG A 115 0.49 11.86 -2.45
N ASP A 116 1.05 12.71 -1.57
CA ASP A 116 0.34 13.93 -1.17
C ASP A 116 0.33 14.99 -2.28
N ASP A 117 1.19 14.84 -3.29
CA ASP A 117 1.25 15.73 -4.45
C ASP A 117 0.49 15.21 -5.67
N HIS A 118 -0.27 14.12 -5.51
CA HIS A 118 -1.04 13.57 -6.62
C HIS A 118 -2.22 14.49 -6.96
N PRO A 119 -2.39 14.84 -8.25
CA PRO A 119 -3.38 15.85 -8.61
C PRO A 119 -4.82 15.38 -8.53
N ASP A 120 -5.17 14.25 -8.31
CA ASP A 120 -6.45 13.71 -8.31
C ASP A 120 -7.61 14.02 -7.81
#